data_49432571e002edcc93337df26ea14def
#
_entry.id   49432571e002edcc93337df26ea14def
#
_cell.length_a   1.000
_cell.length_b   1.000
_cell.length_c   1.000
_cell.angle_alpha   90.00
_cell.angle_beta   90.00
_cell.angle_gamma   90.00
#
_symmetry.space_group_name_H-M   'P 1'
#
loop_
_entity.id
_entity.type
_entity.pdbx_description
1 polymer ?
#
loop_
_entity_poly.entity_id
_entity_poly.type
_entity_poly.pdbx_seq_one_letter_code
_entity_poly.pdbx_strand_id
1 'polypeptide(L)'
;MKFSLSSSELAEHLQAIGKVINTKNQMSILDCFLFEVSGEQLKITASDNENTLVTSVRINEPGEDFRFAINAKTVLDAVKGIPEQPVTFNVDMQNFNTTVNYQNGHFSLVSQNADEYPSYTDFPEDSAEITVDARLLLDSVSRALFATASTDSAHPVMSGVLFDITQNDAEKNTEANISVVASDGRKPVSYTHLRAHE
;
A
#
# COMPACT_ATOMS: atom_id res chain seq x y z
N MET A 1 -4.91 -23.61 7.80
CA MET A 1 -4.58 -23.07 6.46
C MET A 1 -3.07 -22.86 6.36
N LYS A 2 -2.48 -23.10 5.17
CA LYS A 2 -1.01 -23.09 5.01
C LYS A 2 -0.61 -22.48 3.68
N PHE A 3 0.47 -21.70 3.65
CA PHE A 3 1.13 -21.22 2.43
C PHE A 3 2.61 -20.96 2.70
N SER A 4 3.43 -20.91 1.65
CA SER A 4 4.86 -20.61 1.75
C SER A 4 5.31 -19.63 0.69
N LEU A 5 6.33 -18.82 1.03
CA LEU A 5 6.91 -17.81 0.14
C LEU A 5 8.34 -17.45 0.60
N SER A 6 9.06 -16.63 -0.20
CA SER A 6 10.38 -16.13 0.18
C SER A 6 10.30 -15.13 1.34
N SER A 7 11.17 -15.26 2.33
CA SER A 7 11.26 -14.31 3.46
C SER A 7 11.68 -12.91 3.01
N SER A 8 12.63 -12.80 2.09
CA SER A 8 13.10 -11.52 1.58
C SER A 8 12.03 -10.80 0.77
N GLU A 9 11.36 -11.52 -0.15
CA GLU A 9 10.28 -10.95 -0.96
C GLU A 9 9.13 -10.46 -0.07
N LEU A 10 8.71 -11.26 0.91
CA LEU A 10 7.70 -10.83 1.88
C LEU A 10 8.14 -9.59 2.65
N ALA A 11 9.38 -9.56 3.16
CA ALA A 11 9.88 -8.42 3.93
C ALA A 11 9.89 -7.13 3.12
N GLU A 12 10.29 -7.17 1.85
CA GLU A 12 10.28 -6.01 0.94
C GLU A 12 8.86 -5.46 0.74
N HIS A 13 7.91 -6.35 0.45
CA HIS A 13 6.51 -5.96 0.27
C HIS A 13 5.90 -5.38 1.55
N LEU A 14 6.08 -6.05 2.70
CA LEU A 14 5.59 -5.55 3.99
C LEU A 14 6.22 -4.20 4.36
N GLN A 15 7.51 -4.01 4.07
CA GLN A 15 8.21 -2.75 4.35
C GLN A 15 7.70 -1.61 3.46
N ALA A 16 7.34 -1.90 2.21
CA ALA A 16 6.82 -0.90 1.29
C ALA A 16 5.45 -0.40 1.74
N ILE A 17 4.49 -1.31 1.97
CA ILE A 17 3.12 -0.94 2.33
C ILE A 17 2.95 -0.55 3.79
N GLY A 18 3.82 -1.03 4.69
CA GLY A 18 3.76 -0.70 6.11
C GLY A 18 3.95 0.78 6.44
N LYS A 19 4.41 1.57 5.46
CA LYS A 19 4.58 3.03 5.60
C LYS A 19 3.25 3.79 5.75
N VAL A 20 2.13 3.19 5.31
CA VAL A 20 0.81 3.80 5.45
C VAL A 20 0.24 3.63 6.85
N ILE A 21 0.69 2.62 7.59
CA ILE A 21 0.16 2.33 8.93
C ILE A 21 0.58 3.44 9.90
N ASN A 22 -0.40 4.15 10.41
CA ASN A 22 -0.20 5.21 11.38
C ASN A 22 -0.06 4.64 12.79
N THR A 23 0.72 5.28 13.65
CA THR A 23 0.88 4.88 15.07
C THR A 23 -0.29 5.31 15.97
N LYS A 24 -1.26 6.05 15.43
CA LYS A 24 -2.42 6.59 16.15
C LYS A 24 -3.74 6.22 15.45
N ASN A 25 -3.86 4.98 15.00
CA ASN A 25 -5.10 4.52 14.37
C ASN A 25 -6.27 4.53 15.38
N GLN A 26 -7.44 4.92 14.90
CA GLN A 26 -8.67 4.89 15.73
C GLN A 26 -9.19 3.45 15.92
N MET A 27 -8.91 2.57 14.96
CA MET A 27 -9.28 1.17 14.97
C MET A 27 -8.02 0.31 15.09
N SER A 28 -7.97 -0.56 16.08
CA SER A 28 -6.82 -1.44 16.33
C SER A 28 -6.54 -2.41 15.18
N ILE A 29 -7.55 -2.77 14.38
CA ILE A 29 -7.38 -3.63 13.21
C ILE A 29 -6.51 -2.98 12.12
N LEU A 30 -6.45 -1.64 12.06
CA LEU A 30 -5.60 -0.90 11.12
C LEU A 30 -4.11 -0.90 11.50
N ASP A 31 -3.76 -1.39 12.70
CA ASP A 31 -2.38 -1.70 13.07
C ASP A 31 -1.90 -3.03 12.44
N CYS A 32 -2.79 -3.71 11.72
CA CYS A 32 -2.53 -4.99 11.07
C CYS A 32 -2.40 -4.85 9.56
N PHE A 33 -1.65 -5.76 8.95
CA PHE A 33 -1.80 -6.08 7.54
C PHE A 33 -2.98 -7.05 7.37
N LEU A 34 -3.79 -6.83 6.35
CA LEU A 34 -4.74 -7.80 5.88
C LEU A 34 -4.05 -8.73 4.87
N PHE A 35 -4.05 -10.01 5.14
CA PHE A 35 -3.54 -11.05 4.27
C PHE A 35 -4.72 -11.79 3.64
N GLU A 36 -4.76 -11.85 2.32
CA GLU A 36 -5.78 -12.54 1.53
C GLU A 36 -5.07 -13.54 0.60
N VAL A 37 -5.22 -14.82 0.89
CA VAL A 37 -4.68 -15.91 0.07
C VAL A 37 -5.74 -16.33 -0.92
N SER A 38 -5.42 -16.30 -2.21
CA SER A 38 -6.29 -16.82 -3.27
C SER A 38 -5.45 -17.44 -4.38
N GLY A 39 -5.66 -18.74 -4.62
CA GLY A 39 -4.86 -19.50 -5.56
C GLY A 39 -3.36 -19.40 -5.24
N GLU A 40 -2.55 -18.99 -6.23
CA GLU A 40 -1.09 -18.83 -6.09
C GLU A 40 -0.67 -17.43 -5.64
N GLN A 41 -1.59 -16.61 -5.15
CA GLN A 41 -1.29 -15.23 -4.75
C GLN A 41 -1.63 -14.96 -3.29
N LEU A 42 -0.76 -14.23 -2.64
CA LEU A 42 -1.01 -13.56 -1.38
C LEU A 42 -1.15 -12.06 -1.67
N LYS A 43 -2.36 -11.54 -1.53
CA LYS A 43 -2.62 -10.12 -1.56
C LYS A 43 -2.48 -9.57 -0.14
N ILE A 44 -1.74 -8.48 0.01
CA ILE A 44 -1.49 -7.86 1.29
C ILE A 44 -1.97 -6.41 1.22
N THR A 45 -2.82 -6.02 2.16
CA THR A 45 -3.37 -4.67 2.25
C THR A 45 -2.94 -4.02 3.57
N ALA A 46 -2.58 -2.75 3.50
CA ALA A 46 -2.33 -1.88 4.64
C ALA A 46 -3.13 -0.59 4.48
N SER A 47 -3.76 -0.11 5.54
CA SER A 47 -4.57 1.10 5.50
C SER A 47 -4.50 1.87 6.81
N ASP A 48 -4.65 3.20 6.72
CA ASP A 48 -4.90 4.10 7.86
C ASP A 48 -6.33 4.69 7.83
N ASN A 49 -7.22 4.09 7.05
CA ASN A 49 -8.58 4.50 6.74
C ASN A 49 -8.72 5.64 5.73
N GLU A 50 -7.68 6.44 5.49
CA GLU A 50 -7.65 7.50 4.46
C GLU A 50 -6.86 7.04 3.23
N ASN A 51 -5.76 6.32 3.47
CA ASN A 51 -4.88 5.80 2.46
C ASN A 51 -4.85 4.27 2.53
N THR A 52 -4.90 3.62 1.39
CA THR A 52 -4.80 2.16 1.30
C THR A 52 -3.72 1.78 0.30
N LEU A 53 -2.78 0.97 0.75
CA LEU A 53 -1.76 0.37 -0.10
C LEU A 53 -1.99 -1.14 -0.21
N VAL A 54 -1.92 -1.63 -1.43
CA VAL A 54 -2.11 -3.05 -1.75
C VAL A 54 -0.90 -3.55 -2.54
N THR A 55 -0.46 -4.74 -2.22
CA THR A 55 0.58 -5.45 -2.97
C THR A 55 0.22 -6.91 -3.09
N SER A 56 0.80 -7.61 -4.06
CA SER A 56 0.60 -9.04 -4.25
C SER A 56 1.94 -9.73 -4.40
N VAL A 57 2.06 -10.90 -3.76
CA VAL A 57 3.25 -11.75 -3.78
C VAL A 57 2.81 -13.14 -4.22
N ARG A 58 3.64 -13.78 -5.05
CA ARG A 58 3.38 -15.17 -5.42
C ARG A 58 3.73 -16.11 -4.27
N ILE A 59 2.84 -17.04 -4.00
CA ILE A 59 3.03 -18.07 -2.98
C ILE A 59 3.28 -19.44 -3.62
N ASN A 60 4.02 -20.28 -2.91
CA ASN A 60 4.18 -21.68 -3.24
C ASN A 60 3.19 -22.49 -2.40
N GLU A 61 2.77 -23.63 -2.92
CA GLU A 61 1.79 -24.51 -2.27
C GLU A 61 0.43 -23.83 -2.05
N PRO A 62 -0.30 -23.50 -3.14
CA PRO A 62 -1.63 -22.92 -3.03
C PRO A 62 -2.56 -23.88 -2.30
N GLY A 63 -3.31 -23.35 -1.35
CA GLY A 63 -4.31 -24.05 -0.57
C GLY A 63 -5.71 -23.52 -0.86
N GLU A 64 -6.60 -23.68 0.11
CA GLU A 64 -7.92 -23.05 0.09
C GLU A 64 -7.77 -21.54 0.25
N ASP A 65 -8.70 -20.78 -0.30
CA ASP A 65 -8.76 -19.33 -0.15
C ASP A 65 -9.10 -18.97 1.31
N PHE A 66 -8.36 -18.04 1.90
CA PHE A 66 -8.62 -17.55 3.25
C PHE A 66 -8.04 -16.15 3.47
N ARG A 67 -8.53 -15.49 4.50
CA ARG A 67 -8.05 -14.16 4.89
C ARG A 67 -7.90 -14.03 6.39
N PHE A 68 -6.92 -13.26 6.83
CA PHE A 68 -6.67 -12.96 8.24
C PHE A 68 -5.93 -11.63 8.37
N ALA A 69 -6.03 -11.00 9.53
CA ALA A 69 -5.27 -9.80 9.85
C ALA A 69 -4.16 -10.13 10.85
N ILE A 70 -2.97 -9.57 10.64
CA ILE A 70 -1.81 -9.83 11.49
C ILE A 70 -1.10 -8.52 11.82
N ASN A 71 -0.68 -8.33 13.09
CA ASN A 71 -0.03 -7.11 13.51
C ASN A 71 1.20 -6.78 12.65
N ALA A 72 1.17 -5.61 12.02
CA ALA A 72 2.12 -5.20 11.00
C ALA A 72 3.56 -5.11 11.54
N LYS A 73 3.72 -4.47 12.69
CA LYS A 73 5.05 -4.32 13.31
C LYS A 73 5.63 -5.67 13.67
N THR A 74 4.85 -6.51 14.32
CA THR A 74 5.32 -7.81 14.84
C THR A 74 5.73 -8.74 13.71
N VAL A 75 4.93 -8.87 12.65
CA VAL A 75 5.26 -9.74 11.51
C VAL A 75 6.43 -9.20 10.72
N LEU A 76 6.50 -7.88 10.51
CA LEU A 76 7.60 -7.25 9.77
C LEU A 76 8.93 -7.41 10.50
N ASP A 77 8.96 -7.15 11.82
CA ASP A 77 10.18 -7.30 12.63
C ASP A 77 10.64 -8.76 12.66
N ALA A 78 9.71 -9.71 12.76
CA ALA A 78 10.03 -11.13 12.76
C ALA A 78 10.58 -11.58 11.39
N VAL A 79 9.94 -11.22 10.28
CA VAL A 79 10.36 -11.65 8.94
C VAL A 79 11.69 -11.01 8.53
N LYS A 80 11.94 -9.74 8.89
CA LYS A 80 13.24 -9.07 8.65
C LYS A 80 14.43 -9.75 9.32
N GLY A 81 14.20 -10.43 10.44
CA GLY A 81 15.24 -11.18 11.15
C GLY A 81 15.61 -12.51 10.49
N ILE A 82 14.87 -12.97 9.49
CA ILE A 82 15.09 -14.25 8.81
C ILE A 82 15.96 -14.03 7.57
N PRO A 83 17.11 -14.72 7.41
CA PRO A 83 17.86 -14.72 6.16
C PRO A 83 17.00 -15.19 4.99
N GLU A 84 17.42 -14.91 3.76
CA GLU A 84 16.68 -15.33 2.57
C GLU A 84 16.49 -16.84 2.52
N GLN A 85 15.25 -17.26 2.68
CA GLN A 85 14.83 -18.66 2.67
C GLN A 85 13.30 -18.75 2.53
N PRO A 86 12.76 -19.92 2.17
CA PRO A 86 11.33 -20.16 2.24
C PRO A 86 10.84 -20.08 3.69
N VAL A 87 9.74 -19.37 3.91
CA VAL A 87 8.99 -19.33 5.17
C VAL A 87 7.59 -19.89 4.95
N THR A 88 7.10 -20.63 5.91
CA THR A 88 5.78 -21.27 5.85
C THR A 88 4.89 -20.75 6.95
N PHE A 89 3.81 -20.14 6.57
CA PHE A 89 2.74 -19.71 7.46
C PHE A 89 1.75 -20.85 7.67
N ASN A 90 1.47 -21.19 8.91
CA ASN A 90 0.38 -22.06 9.31
C ASN A 90 -0.60 -21.25 10.18
N VAL A 91 -1.78 -21.03 9.66
CA VAL A 91 -2.83 -20.22 10.31
C VAL A 91 -3.96 -21.14 10.76
N ASP A 92 -4.23 -21.12 12.06
CA ASP A 92 -5.40 -21.77 12.64
C ASP A 92 -6.58 -20.79 12.60
N MET A 93 -7.55 -21.06 11.74
CA MET A 93 -8.71 -20.18 11.55
C MET A 93 -9.75 -20.25 12.68
N GLN A 94 -9.58 -21.14 13.66
CA GLN A 94 -10.48 -21.21 14.80
C GLN A 94 -10.07 -20.27 15.92
N ASN A 95 -8.76 -20.17 16.17
CA ASN A 95 -8.21 -19.36 17.26
C ASN A 95 -7.26 -18.25 16.78
N PHE A 96 -7.08 -18.14 15.46
CA PHE A 96 -6.20 -17.19 14.79
C PHE A 96 -4.72 -17.25 15.23
N ASN A 97 -4.28 -18.38 15.78
CA ASN A 97 -2.86 -18.60 16.03
C ASN A 97 -2.13 -18.84 14.72
N THR A 98 -1.10 -18.04 14.47
CA THR A 98 -0.28 -18.14 13.28
C THR A 98 1.13 -18.57 13.66
N THR A 99 1.59 -19.69 13.13
CA THR A 99 2.97 -20.15 13.29
C THR A 99 3.71 -19.97 11.98
N VAL A 100 4.85 -19.28 12.03
CA VAL A 100 5.74 -19.09 10.89
C VAL A 100 6.96 -19.96 11.08
N ASN A 101 7.12 -20.97 10.21
CA ASN A 101 8.24 -21.90 10.24
C ASN A 101 9.28 -21.49 9.20
N TYR A 102 10.54 -21.61 9.56
CA TYR A 102 11.70 -21.41 8.70
C TYR A 102 12.77 -22.46 9.04
N GLN A 103 13.83 -22.55 8.26
CA GLN A 103 14.80 -23.66 8.33
C GLN A 103 15.32 -23.97 9.75
N ASN A 104 15.59 -22.94 10.53
CA ASN A 104 16.27 -23.06 11.84
C ASN A 104 15.32 -22.83 13.03
N GLY A 105 14.04 -22.71 12.82
CA GLY A 105 13.10 -22.46 13.92
C GLY A 105 11.69 -22.09 13.48
N HIS A 106 10.95 -21.64 14.45
CA HIS A 106 9.61 -21.09 14.23
C HIS A 106 9.34 -19.98 15.25
N PHE A 107 8.38 -19.13 14.92
CA PHE A 107 7.80 -18.19 15.88
C PHE A 107 6.27 -18.21 15.74
N SER A 108 5.59 -17.86 16.82
CA SER A 108 4.15 -17.81 16.87
C SER A 108 3.66 -16.37 17.02
N LEU A 109 2.67 -16.03 16.25
CA LEU A 109 2.00 -14.73 16.24
C LEU A 109 0.50 -14.95 16.47
N VAL A 110 -0.15 -13.95 17.04
CA VAL A 110 -1.60 -13.92 17.13
C VAL A 110 -2.12 -13.08 15.97
N SER A 111 -2.92 -13.70 15.13
CA SER A 111 -3.67 -13.04 14.08
C SER A 111 -5.08 -12.68 14.57
N GLN A 112 -5.85 -12.01 13.74
CA GLN A 112 -7.21 -11.59 14.03
C GLN A 112 -8.13 -11.93 12.86
N ASN A 113 -9.44 -11.95 13.11
CA ASN A 113 -10.42 -12.10 12.06
C ASN A 113 -10.34 -10.90 11.10
N ALA A 114 -10.30 -11.18 9.81
CA ALA A 114 -10.25 -10.16 8.77
C ALA A 114 -11.60 -9.47 8.49
N ASP A 115 -12.71 -9.98 9.02
CA ASP A 115 -14.04 -9.45 8.71
C ASP A 115 -14.25 -8.02 9.24
N GLU A 116 -13.49 -7.62 10.25
CA GLU A 116 -13.50 -6.27 10.79
C GLU A 116 -12.58 -5.29 10.04
N TYR A 117 -11.78 -5.80 9.10
CA TYR A 117 -10.89 -4.93 8.33
C TYR A 117 -11.70 -4.11 7.33
N PRO A 118 -11.55 -2.77 7.30
CA PRO A 118 -12.32 -1.93 6.41
C PRO A 118 -12.12 -2.33 4.95
N SER A 119 -13.22 -2.50 4.22
CA SER A 119 -13.17 -2.65 2.77
C SER A 119 -12.93 -1.28 2.15
N TYR A 120 -11.96 -1.18 1.26
CA TYR A 120 -11.86 0.00 0.42
C TYR A 120 -12.94 -0.06 -0.67
N THR A 121 -13.50 1.10 -0.97
CA THR A 121 -14.54 1.22 -1.99
C THR A 121 -13.88 1.12 -3.36
N ASP A 122 -14.47 0.34 -4.26
CA ASP A 122 -14.09 0.36 -5.67
C ASP A 122 -14.31 1.76 -6.26
N PHE A 123 -13.51 2.10 -7.28
CA PHE A 123 -13.68 3.37 -7.97
C PHE A 123 -15.07 3.42 -8.61
N PRO A 124 -15.73 4.61 -8.63
CA PRO A 124 -16.97 4.79 -9.39
C PRO A 124 -16.82 4.32 -10.84
N GLU A 125 -17.89 3.79 -11.43
CA GLU A 125 -17.88 3.27 -12.81
C GLU A 125 -17.50 4.32 -13.87
N ASP A 126 -17.68 5.61 -13.56
CA ASP A 126 -17.35 6.75 -14.41
C ASP A 126 -15.97 7.37 -14.08
N SER A 127 -15.14 6.69 -13.31
CA SER A 127 -13.79 7.15 -13.01
C SER A 127 -12.91 7.14 -14.26
N ALA A 128 -12.14 8.22 -14.46
CA ALA A 128 -11.15 8.29 -15.51
C ALA A 128 -9.87 7.57 -15.07
N GLU A 129 -9.35 6.69 -15.93
CA GLU A 129 -8.05 6.04 -15.73
C GLU A 129 -6.97 6.79 -16.50
N ILE A 130 -5.82 7.02 -15.86
CA ILE A 130 -4.69 7.71 -16.47
C ILE A 130 -3.43 6.91 -16.21
N THR A 131 -2.70 6.58 -17.28
CA THR A 131 -1.40 5.90 -17.21
C THR A 131 -0.28 6.91 -17.24
N VAL A 132 0.63 6.86 -16.25
CA VAL A 132 1.75 7.79 -16.10
C VAL A 132 3.04 7.01 -15.83
N ASP A 133 4.18 7.47 -16.38
CA ASP A 133 5.48 6.93 -16.01
C ASP A 133 5.79 7.20 -14.53
N ALA A 134 6.08 6.13 -13.78
CA ALA A 134 6.27 6.21 -12.32
C ALA A 134 7.47 7.06 -11.91
N ARG A 135 8.55 7.08 -12.71
CA ARG A 135 9.75 7.89 -12.41
C ARG A 135 9.46 9.37 -12.62
N LEU A 136 8.75 9.68 -13.71
CA LEU A 136 8.36 11.04 -14.03
C LEU A 136 7.39 11.59 -12.98
N LEU A 137 6.42 10.78 -12.53
CA LEU A 137 5.52 11.13 -11.44
C LEU A 137 6.27 11.42 -10.15
N LEU A 138 7.18 10.51 -9.75
CA LEU A 138 8.00 10.66 -8.54
C LEU A 138 8.87 11.91 -8.58
N ASP A 139 9.53 12.21 -9.71
CA ASP A 139 10.35 13.42 -9.89
C ASP A 139 9.50 14.69 -9.79
N SER A 140 8.34 14.70 -10.42
CA SER A 140 7.42 15.84 -10.40
C SER A 140 6.88 16.15 -9.00
N VAL A 141 6.45 15.11 -8.27
CA VAL A 141 6.00 15.25 -6.88
C VAL A 141 7.14 15.72 -5.98
N SER A 142 8.34 15.12 -6.13
CA SER A 142 9.50 15.49 -5.32
C SER A 142 9.92 16.95 -5.52
N ARG A 143 9.80 17.44 -6.75
CA ARG A 143 10.08 18.85 -7.08
C ARG A 143 9.01 19.83 -6.57
N ALA A 144 7.78 19.37 -6.34
CA ALA A 144 6.70 20.22 -5.81
C ALA A 144 6.66 20.23 -4.28
N LEU A 145 7.01 19.12 -3.63
CA LEU A 145 6.86 18.93 -2.18
C LEU A 145 7.52 20.01 -1.31
N PHE A 146 8.65 20.60 -1.72
CA PHE A 146 9.30 21.65 -0.92
C PHE A 146 8.46 22.93 -0.80
N ALA A 147 7.48 23.12 -1.67
CA ALA A 147 6.59 24.28 -1.69
C ALA A 147 5.28 24.06 -0.94
N THR A 148 5.04 22.86 -0.39
CA THR A 148 3.87 22.60 0.45
C THR A 148 4.01 23.28 1.82
N ALA A 149 2.87 23.63 2.43
CA ALA A 149 2.83 24.09 3.81
C ALA A 149 3.12 22.95 4.79
N SER A 150 3.47 23.27 6.02
CA SER A 150 3.58 22.27 7.09
C SER A 150 2.20 21.68 7.41
N THR A 151 2.19 20.45 7.94
CA THR A 151 0.95 19.75 8.34
C THR A 151 0.16 20.49 9.44
N ASP A 152 0.83 21.35 10.22
CA ASP A 152 0.22 22.19 11.26
C ASP A 152 -0.33 23.52 10.71
N SER A 153 -0.38 23.70 9.40
CA SER A 153 -0.88 24.91 8.76
C SER A 153 -2.38 25.09 9.03
N ALA A 154 -2.80 26.36 9.17
CA ALA A 154 -4.22 26.75 9.24
C ALA A 154 -5.00 26.39 7.96
N HIS A 155 -4.31 26.04 6.89
CA HIS A 155 -4.86 25.65 5.60
C HIS A 155 -4.37 24.24 5.22
N PRO A 156 -5.02 23.15 5.70
CA PRO A 156 -4.60 21.76 5.46
C PRO A 156 -4.44 21.41 3.98
N VAL A 157 -5.26 22.00 3.10
CA VAL A 157 -5.19 21.80 1.64
C VAL A 157 -3.82 22.17 1.07
N MET A 158 -3.12 23.12 1.67
CA MET A 158 -1.79 23.55 1.22
C MET A 158 -0.67 22.60 1.67
N SER A 159 -0.94 21.65 2.55
CA SER A 159 0.04 20.62 2.94
C SER A 159 0.15 19.47 1.93
N GLY A 160 -0.70 19.47 0.91
CA GLY A 160 -0.72 18.50 -0.18
C GLY A 160 -0.21 19.05 -1.50
N VAL A 161 -0.06 18.16 -2.46
CA VAL A 161 0.25 18.46 -3.86
C VAL A 161 -1.03 18.29 -4.68
N LEU A 162 -1.36 19.30 -5.49
CA LEU A 162 -2.50 19.27 -6.41
C LEU A 162 -2.06 18.64 -7.74
N PHE A 163 -2.81 17.66 -8.20
CA PHE A 163 -2.74 17.18 -9.57
C PHE A 163 -3.86 17.85 -10.39
N ASP A 164 -3.48 18.71 -11.32
CA ASP A 164 -4.38 19.36 -12.26
C ASP A 164 -4.28 18.63 -13.61
N ILE A 165 -5.39 18.00 -13.99
CA ILE A 165 -5.46 17.16 -15.18
C ILE A 165 -6.29 17.88 -16.22
N THR A 166 -5.67 18.32 -17.31
CA THR A 166 -6.33 18.98 -18.42
C THR A 166 -6.31 18.07 -19.64
N GLN A 167 -7.51 17.75 -20.17
CA GLN A 167 -7.65 17.13 -21.48
C GLN A 167 -7.56 18.23 -22.54
N ASN A 168 -6.68 18.08 -23.50
CA ASN A 168 -6.68 18.94 -24.66
C ASN A 168 -7.76 18.48 -25.64
N ASP A 169 -8.85 19.22 -25.77
CA ASP A 169 -9.96 19.03 -26.71
C ASP A 169 -9.58 19.23 -28.20
N ALA A 170 -8.35 19.13 -28.57
CA ALA A 170 -7.91 19.20 -29.96
C ALA A 170 -8.09 17.84 -30.62
N GLU A 171 -9.28 17.66 -31.24
CA GLU A 171 -9.59 16.67 -32.27
C GLU A 171 -8.66 15.43 -32.34
N LYS A 172 -8.95 14.40 -31.52
CA LYS A 172 -8.56 13.00 -31.71
C LYS A 172 -7.11 12.58 -31.41
N ASN A 173 -6.35 13.31 -30.63
CA ASN A 173 -5.17 12.76 -29.98
C ASN A 173 -5.30 13.06 -28.47
N THR A 174 -5.74 12.09 -27.71
CA THR A 174 -6.03 12.18 -26.26
C THR A 174 -4.74 12.15 -25.43
N GLU A 175 -3.89 13.17 -25.57
CA GLU A 175 -2.81 13.39 -24.61
C GLU A 175 -3.36 14.25 -23.46
N ALA A 176 -3.56 13.65 -22.29
CA ALA A 176 -3.84 14.39 -21.07
C ALA A 176 -2.55 15.03 -20.54
N ASN A 177 -2.58 16.32 -20.23
CA ASN A 177 -1.49 16.98 -19.53
C ASN A 177 -1.79 16.97 -18.03
N ILE A 178 -0.82 16.53 -17.23
CA ILE A 178 -0.89 16.56 -15.78
C ILE A 178 0.05 17.63 -15.27
N SER A 179 -0.49 18.60 -14.54
CA SER A 179 0.27 19.62 -13.85
C SER A 179 0.32 19.28 -12.35
N VAL A 180 1.51 19.25 -11.79
CA VAL A 180 1.75 19.02 -10.36
C VAL A 180 2.00 20.37 -9.70
N VAL A 181 1.12 20.81 -8.80
CA VAL A 181 1.15 22.15 -8.20
C VAL A 181 1.23 22.04 -6.69
N ALA A 182 2.07 22.87 -6.08
CA ALA A 182 2.14 23.03 -4.63
C ALA A 182 2.32 24.50 -4.23
N SER A 183 1.80 24.88 -3.07
CA SER A 183 1.97 26.24 -2.52
C SER A 183 1.82 26.23 -1.01
N ASP A 184 2.64 27.02 -0.32
CA ASP A 184 2.49 27.36 1.11
C ASP A 184 1.77 28.72 1.30
N GLY A 185 1.19 29.27 0.22
CA GLY A 185 0.62 30.61 0.19
C GLY A 185 1.65 31.74 -0.04
N ARG A 186 2.93 31.42 -0.06
CA ARG A 186 4.03 32.38 -0.31
C ARG A 186 4.90 31.99 -1.51
N LYS A 187 5.01 30.68 -1.81
CA LYS A 187 5.83 30.11 -2.88
C LYS A 187 5.00 29.18 -3.74
N PRO A 188 4.35 29.65 -4.81
CA PRO A 188 3.70 28.75 -5.75
C PRO A 188 4.76 28.09 -6.64
N VAL A 189 4.64 26.78 -6.80
CA VAL A 189 5.43 25.98 -7.75
C VAL A 189 4.46 25.17 -8.60
N SER A 190 4.61 25.27 -9.91
CA SER A 190 3.87 24.46 -10.88
C SER A 190 4.86 23.72 -11.78
N TYR A 191 4.67 22.42 -11.93
CA TYR A 191 5.44 21.58 -12.81
C TYR A 191 4.52 20.88 -13.81
N THR A 192 4.71 21.14 -15.13
CA THR A 192 3.71 20.84 -16.18
C THR A 192 4.23 19.87 -17.25
N HIS A 193 5.02 18.87 -16.95
CA HIS A 193 5.59 18.01 -17.99
C HIS A 193 5.20 16.52 -17.90
N LEU A 194 4.07 16.20 -17.27
CA LEU A 194 3.54 14.84 -17.30
C LEU A 194 2.62 14.70 -18.51
N ARG A 195 3.06 13.96 -19.53
CA ARG A 195 2.16 13.47 -20.59
C ARG A 195 1.62 12.12 -20.15
N ALA A 196 0.30 12.00 -20.07
CA ALA A 196 -0.37 10.74 -19.86
C ALA A 196 -0.74 10.13 -21.21
N HIS A 197 -0.51 8.84 -21.36
CA HIS A 197 -1.03 8.06 -22.48
C HIS A 197 -2.25 7.29 -21.98
N GLU A 198 -3.34 7.33 -22.74
CA GLU A 198 -4.50 6.47 -22.56
C GLU A 198 -4.20 5.03 -23.00
#